data_c5c2c6f7b2d666a9350f4dc23231feb2
#
_entry.id   c5c2c6f7b2d666a9350f4dc23231feb2
#
_cell.length_a   1.000
_cell.length_b   1.000
_cell.length_c   1.000
_cell.angle_alpha   90.00
_cell.angle_beta   90.00
_cell.angle_gamma   90.00
#
_symmetry.space_group_name_H-M   'P 1'
#
loop_
_entity.id
_entity.type
_entity.pdbx_description
1 polymer ?
#
loop_
_entity_poly.entity_id
_entity_poly.type
_entity_poly.pdbx_seq_one_letter_code
_entity_poly.pdbx_strand_id
1 'polypeptide(L)'
;MPRVPPIYPPPGTSPIADAIRARRGARGLTPLDGTLLQSPAYASGWNALLGAVRSHTSVHLPPDVREIIILRIAARNRAAFEWIQHEIVARKEGGLKDDVLSAVRLTGVEPTPTRIQIADLTPPRGPLSELQAASVVFTDESTLDIRVQDSTFAHFRDLLLAEGRRRAAESDEIKDALKVPALFADRAITEATATAATYNMVSRFLVALDVDGRSLEPVPVPVPGTGSTKAAIPAPTMRNMIRTPDGQIISSLLHTATNVSAASAPTIICINSLMTDLTMWDHVLSHLRTVYNVITYDQRGHGLSSIPPTPCTLAQLADDTATVLSSYGIPQAHAVIGVSQGGATALAFLMRHPSRAQRIVACDTQAKSPEANIKAWDDRIQLVLNSTDGMATLAEQTLPRWYKALFPASSSGDGPGVTELELSYPRRAQILAHTTAMITQTPVHGFVAGARALQNYDLLTPAGCGDDSHVEGLLSVCKRTGTPVLLVAGANDGALPDTLRELAQSGLKVGANMRSEIIADAGHLPMMDQPGPWLAKVMPFLSNGVPQQ
;
A
#
# COMPACT_ATOMS: atom_id res chain seq x y z
N MET A 1 5.16 0.44 -17.21
CA MET A 1 5.54 -0.50 -18.29
C MET A 1 6.87 -1.11 -17.93
N PRO A 2 7.12 -2.40 -18.21
CA PRO A 2 8.41 -3.01 -17.92
C PRO A 2 9.54 -2.22 -18.60
N ARG A 3 10.69 -2.13 -17.91
CA ARG A 3 11.88 -1.45 -18.46
C ARG A 3 12.48 -2.17 -19.66
N VAL A 4 12.28 -3.49 -19.71
CA VAL A 4 12.66 -4.34 -20.84
C VAL A 4 11.40 -5.04 -21.34
N PRO A 5 10.98 -4.81 -22.60
CA PRO A 5 9.78 -5.44 -23.13
C PRO A 5 9.98 -6.95 -23.24
N PRO A 6 9.01 -7.77 -22.74
CA PRO A 6 9.08 -9.21 -22.88
C PRO A 6 8.88 -9.64 -24.35
N ILE A 7 9.54 -10.72 -24.73
CA ILE A 7 9.33 -11.36 -26.05
C ILE A 7 8.68 -12.74 -25.87
N TYR A 8 7.80 -13.10 -26.79
CA TYR A 8 7.06 -14.36 -26.74
C TYR A 8 7.16 -15.08 -28.09
N PRO A 9 8.30 -15.76 -28.38
CA PRO A 9 8.48 -16.48 -29.62
C PRO A 9 7.36 -17.50 -29.82
N PRO A 10 6.79 -17.66 -31.03
CA PRO A 10 5.82 -18.71 -31.31
C PRO A 10 6.37 -20.12 -31.00
N PRO A 11 5.52 -21.11 -30.66
CA PRO A 11 5.94 -22.49 -30.50
C PRO A 11 6.70 -23.01 -31.73
N GLY A 12 7.79 -23.75 -31.50
CA GLY A 12 8.65 -24.31 -32.54
C GLY A 12 9.69 -23.33 -33.14
N THR A 13 9.68 -22.03 -32.73
CA THR A 13 10.62 -21.04 -33.28
C THR A 13 11.82 -20.73 -32.35
N SER A 14 11.76 -21.19 -31.09
CA SER A 14 12.83 -20.98 -30.10
C SER A 14 12.93 -22.19 -29.18
N PRO A 15 14.02 -23.00 -29.28
CA PRO A 15 14.18 -24.20 -28.44
C PRO A 15 14.11 -23.91 -26.94
N ILE A 16 14.68 -22.77 -26.49
CA ILE A 16 14.61 -22.42 -25.07
C ILE A 16 13.21 -21.99 -24.63
N ALA A 17 12.47 -21.23 -25.46
CA ALA A 17 11.09 -20.87 -25.15
C ALA A 17 10.20 -22.12 -25.09
N ASP A 18 10.44 -23.11 -25.93
CA ASP A 18 9.70 -24.37 -25.94
C ASP A 18 10.07 -25.25 -24.73
N ALA A 19 11.34 -25.27 -24.31
CA ALA A 19 11.76 -25.93 -23.07
C ALA A 19 11.12 -25.29 -21.82
N ILE A 20 10.99 -23.95 -21.79
CA ILE A 20 10.29 -23.24 -20.72
C ILE A 20 8.80 -23.61 -20.72
N ARG A 21 8.14 -23.63 -21.88
CA ARG A 21 6.73 -24.04 -22.01
C ARG A 21 6.52 -25.48 -21.54
N ALA A 22 7.42 -26.40 -21.92
CA ALA A 22 7.35 -27.80 -21.50
C ALA A 22 7.42 -27.94 -19.96
N ARG A 23 8.32 -27.19 -19.29
CA ARG A 23 8.40 -27.16 -17.83
C ARG A 23 7.17 -26.57 -17.16
N ARG A 24 6.59 -25.50 -17.75
CA ARG A 24 5.45 -24.77 -17.16
C ARG A 24 4.08 -25.36 -17.49
N GLY A 25 3.99 -26.21 -18.51
CA GLY A 25 2.74 -26.82 -18.95
C GLY A 25 1.71 -25.76 -19.41
N ALA A 26 0.48 -25.89 -18.95
CA ALA A 26 -0.64 -25.01 -19.33
C ALA A 26 -0.45 -23.52 -18.97
N ARG A 27 0.50 -23.18 -18.08
CA ARG A 27 0.81 -21.79 -17.72
C ARG A 27 1.53 -21.02 -18.84
N GLY A 28 2.18 -21.70 -19.78
CA GLY A 28 2.92 -21.07 -20.87
C GLY A 28 4.05 -20.15 -20.41
N LEU A 29 4.45 -19.22 -21.27
CA LEU A 29 5.47 -18.20 -20.94
C LEU A 29 4.86 -17.08 -20.09
N THR A 30 5.52 -16.74 -19.00
CA THR A 30 5.17 -15.60 -18.14
C THR A 30 5.95 -14.34 -18.55
N PRO A 31 5.59 -13.15 -18.04
CA PRO A 31 6.38 -11.93 -18.25
C PRO A 31 7.85 -12.07 -17.86
N LEU A 32 8.17 -12.79 -16.78
CA LEU A 32 9.56 -13.11 -16.41
C LEU A 32 10.26 -13.91 -17.51
N ASP A 33 9.62 -14.96 -18.03
CA ASP A 33 10.20 -15.77 -19.11
C ASP A 33 10.43 -14.96 -20.36
N GLY A 34 9.44 -14.11 -20.74
CA GLY A 34 9.55 -13.22 -21.89
C GLY A 34 10.69 -12.20 -21.75
N THR A 35 10.91 -11.69 -20.55
CA THR A 35 12.06 -10.79 -20.27
C THR A 35 13.38 -11.54 -20.34
N LEU A 36 13.47 -12.74 -19.77
CA LEU A 36 14.68 -13.57 -19.82
C LEU A 36 15.04 -13.99 -21.25
N LEU A 37 14.05 -14.22 -22.11
CA LEU A 37 14.25 -14.61 -23.51
C LEU A 37 14.96 -13.54 -24.34
N GLN A 38 15.07 -12.28 -23.86
CA GLN A 38 15.96 -11.28 -24.45
C GLN A 38 17.44 -11.73 -24.44
N SER A 39 17.79 -12.67 -23.53
CA SER A 39 19.11 -13.30 -23.48
C SER A 39 18.96 -14.82 -23.38
N PRO A 40 18.94 -15.56 -24.50
CA PRO A 40 18.62 -16.99 -24.52
C PRO A 40 19.56 -17.86 -23.64
N ALA A 41 20.83 -17.50 -23.54
CA ALA A 41 21.80 -18.20 -22.68
C ALA A 41 21.40 -18.11 -21.19
N TYR A 42 21.04 -16.89 -20.71
CA TYR A 42 20.56 -16.71 -19.35
C TYR A 42 19.21 -17.40 -19.13
N ALA A 43 18.28 -17.31 -20.09
CA ALA A 43 17.01 -18.01 -20.02
C ALA A 43 17.16 -19.52 -19.84
N SER A 44 18.15 -20.12 -20.52
CA SER A 44 18.46 -21.55 -20.40
C SER A 44 18.97 -21.92 -19.02
N GLY A 45 20.00 -21.22 -18.51
CA GLY A 45 20.53 -21.46 -17.15
C GLY A 45 19.49 -21.23 -16.06
N TRP A 46 18.71 -20.17 -16.20
CA TRP A 46 17.63 -19.84 -15.27
C TRP A 46 16.52 -20.90 -15.26
N ASN A 47 16.14 -21.39 -16.44
CA ASN A 47 15.15 -22.46 -16.57
C ASN A 47 15.58 -23.74 -15.86
N ALA A 48 16.86 -24.12 -15.98
CA ALA A 48 17.43 -25.29 -15.30
C ALA A 48 17.45 -25.09 -13.78
N LEU A 49 17.94 -23.94 -13.29
CA LEU A 49 18.00 -23.61 -11.87
C LEU A 49 16.61 -23.60 -11.22
N LEU A 50 15.65 -22.90 -11.83
CA LEU A 50 14.27 -22.86 -11.32
C LEU A 50 13.59 -24.24 -11.38
N GLY A 51 13.95 -25.08 -12.36
CA GLY A 51 13.53 -26.47 -12.42
C GLY A 51 14.01 -27.27 -11.21
N ALA A 52 15.27 -27.09 -10.82
CA ALA A 52 15.84 -27.76 -9.65
C ALA A 52 15.22 -27.28 -8.32
N VAL A 53 15.16 -25.95 -8.11
CA VAL A 53 14.64 -25.36 -6.86
C VAL A 53 13.15 -25.65 -6.65
N ARG A 54 12.38 -25.76 -7.75
CA ARG A 54 10.93 -26.06 -7.70
C ARG A 54 10.62 -27.53 -7.91
N SER A 55 11.62 -28.40 -7.81
CA SER A 55 11.42 -29.85 -8.01
C SER A 55 10.43 -30.39 -6.98
N HIS A 56 9.36 -31.01 -7.47
CA HIS A 56 8.40 -31.74 -6.62
C HIS A 56 8.93 -33.12 -6.19
N THR A 57 10.10 -33.49 -6.67
CA THR A 57 10.75 -34.78 -6.33
C THR A 57 11.69 -34.68 -5.14
N SER A 58 11.94 -33.47 -4.61
CA SER A 58 12.74 -33.35 -3.40
C SER A 58 11.93 -33.80 -2.18
N VAL A 59 12.52 -34.70 -1.43
CA VAL A 59 11.95 -35.23 -0.19
C VAL A 59 12.49 -34.52 1.05
N HIS A 60 13.53 -33.68 0.89
CA HIS A 60 14.24 -33.07 2.02
C HIS A 60 13.58 -31.79 2.51
N LEU A 61 13.29 -30.85 1.61
CA LEU A 61 12.68 -29.56 1.98
C LEU A 61 11.14 -29.63 1.84
N PRO A 62 10.38 -29.46 2.94
CA PRO A 62 8.92 -29.46 2.89
C PRO A 62 8.37 -28.36 1.98
N PRO A 63 7.27 -28.60 1.23
CA PRO A 63 6.70 -27.61 0.30
C PRO A 63 6.27 -26.31 0.97
N ASP A 64 5.69 -26.37 2.18
CA ASP A 64 5.30 -25.20 2.95
C ASP A 64 6.50 -24.34 3.36
N VAL A 65 7.58 -24.97 3.82
CA VAL A 65 8.84 -24.30 4.18
C VAL A 65 9.47 -23.64 2.96
N ARG A 66 9.49 -24.34 1.82
CA ARG A 66 10.00 -23.78 0.55
C ARG A 66 9.23 -22.52 0.15
N GLU A 67 7.90 -22.58 0.15
CA GLU A 67 7.09 -21.43 -0.25
C GLU A 67 7.15 -20.28 0.78
N ILE A 68 7.30 -20.56 2.08
CA ILE A 68 7.54 -19.54 3.09
C ILE A 68 8.86 -18.80 2.80
N ILE A 69 9.94 -19.49 2.49
CA ILE A 69 11.23 -18.87 2.12
C ILE A 69 11.03 -17.94 0.92
N ILE A 70 10.37 -18.40 -0.13
CA ILE A 70 10.13 -17.63 -1.36
C ILE A 70 9.28 -16.39 -1.08
N LEU A 71 8.15 -16.55 -0.41
CA LEU A 71 7.24 -15.46 -0.10
C LEU A 71 7.88 -14.45 0.87
N ARG A 72 8.68 -14.91 1.83
CA ARG A 72 9.39 -14.02 2.73
C ARG A 72 10.39 -13.12 2.00
N ILE A 73 11.11 -13.67 1.03
CA ILE A 73 12.04 -12.90 0.18
C ILE A 73 11.25 -11.90 -0.66
N ALA A 74 10.14 -12.32 -1.27
CA ALA A 74 9.28 -11.43 -2.04
C ALA A 74 8.79 -10.25 -1.19
N ALA A 75 8.40 -10.50 0.07
CA ALA A 75 8.00 -9.47 1.01
C ALA A 75 9.15 -8.51 1.34
N ARG A 76 10.33 -9.03 1.71
CA ARG A 76 11.51 -8.23 2.07
C ARG A 76 12.05 -7.39 0.91
N ASN A 77 12.10 -7.97 -0.28
CA ASN A 77 12.62 -7.33 -1.49
C ASN A 77 11.54 -6.53 -2.25
N ARG A 78 10.31 -6.44 -1.72
CA ARG A 78 9.17 -5.74 -2.33
C ARG A 78 8.86 -6.24 -3.74
N ALA A 79 9.00 -7.54 -3.98
CA ALA A 79 8.79 -8.18 -5.27
C ALA A 79 7.33 -8.66 -5.42
N ALA A 80 6.40 -7.73 -5.70
CA ALA A 80 4.96 -8.03 -5.81
C ALA A 80 4.66 -9.12 -6.85
N PHE A 81 5.33 -9.10 -8.01
CA PHE A 81 5.16 -10.14 -9.02
C PHE A 81 5.49 -11.54 -8.48
N GLU A 82 6.58 -11.68 -7.73
CA GLU A 82 7.01 -12.96 -7.14
C GLU A 82 5.99 -13.46 -6.10
N TRP A 83 5.56 -12.56 -5.20
CA TRP A 83 4.52 -12.88 -4.21
C TRP A 83 3.27 -13.44 -4.87
N ILE A 84 2.70 -12.70 -5.85
CA ILE A 84 1.45 -13.08 -6.54
C ILE A 84 1.56 -14.46 -7.20
N GLN A 85 2.71 -14.77 -7.80
CA GLN A 85 2.92 -16.06 -8.45
C GLN A 85 3.05 -17.20 -7.44
N HIS A 86 3.66 -16.95 -6.29
CA HIS A 86 3.97 -17.98 -5.29
C HIS A 86 2.90 -18.14 -4.21
N GLU A 87 2.09 -17.14 -3.91
CA GLU A 87 0.97 -17.29 -2.98
C GLU A 87 0.00 -18.40 -3.41
N ILE A 88 -0.27 -18.52 -4.70
CA ILE A 88 -1.13 -19.58 -5.25
C ILE A 88 -0.52 -20.97 -5.01
N VAL A 89 0.81 -21.09 -5.18
CA VAL A 89 1.54 -22.35 -4.95
C VAL A 89 1.58 -22.67 -3.47
N ALA A 90 1.86 -21.68 -2.63
CA ALA A 90 1.89 -21.79 -1.17
C ALA A 90 0.58 -22.31 -0.59
N ARG A 91 -0.55 -21.83 -1.11
CA ARG A 91 -1.88 -22.32 -0.72
C ARG A 91 -2.14 -23.73 -1.20
N LYS A 92 -1.81 -24.02 -2.47
CA LYS A 92 -2.14 -25.31 -3.12
C LYS A 92 -1.23 -26.45 -2.69
N GLU A 93 0.08 -26.20 -2.65
CA GLU A 93 1.11 -27.24 -2.40
C GLU A 93 1.63 -27.19 -0.96
N GLY A 94 1.76 -25.98 -0.39
CA GLY A 94 2.19 -25.78 0.99
C GLY A 94 1.07 -25.86 2.02
N GLY A 95 -0.20 -25.80 1.59
CA GLY A 95 -1.35 -25.83 2.50
C GLY A 95 -1.43 -24.59 3.42
N LEU A 96 -0.74 -23.50 3.07
CA LEU A 96 -0.64 -22.30 3.91
C LEU A 96 -1.96 -21.53 3.93
N LYS A 97 -2.40 -21.16 5.14
CA LYS A 97 -3.63 -20.42 5.38
C LYS A 97 -3.35 -18.91 5.46
N ASP A 98 -4.42 -18.10 5.42
CA ASP A 98 -4.36 -16.65 5.41
C ASP A 98 -3.60 -16.05 6.60
N ASP A 99 -3.78 -16.60 7.80
CA ASP A 99 -3.11 -16.17 9.02
C ASP A 99 -1.59 -16.35 8.93
N VAL A 100 -1.13 -17.54 8.46
CA VAL A 100 0.29 -17.84 8.23
C VAL A 100 0.85 -16.94 7.15
N LEU A 101 0.18 -16.82 6.01
CA LEU A 101 0.60 -15.95 4.90
C LEU A 101 0.67 -14.49 5.33
N SER A 102 -0.29 -14.00 6.13
CA SER A 102 -0.28 -12.65 6.67
C SER A 102 0.91 -12.43 7.62
N ALA A 103 1.21 -13.40 8.47
CA ALA A 103 2.37 -13.32 9.37
C ALA A 103 3.70 -13.32 8.59
N VAL A 104 3.84 -14.18 7.57
CA VAL A 104 5.01 -14.20 6.67
C VAL A 104 5.16 -12.87 5.93
N ARG A 105 4.06 -12.22 5.54
CA ARG A 105 4.06 -10.97 4.80
C ARG A 105 4.39 -9.75 5.68
N LEU A 106 3.83 -9.67 6.87
CA LEU A 106 3.79 -8.43 7.65
C LEU A 106 4.81 -8.38 8.78
N THR A 107 5.02 -9.49 9.51
CA THR A 107 5.82 -9.44 10.75
C THR A 107 7.25 -9.00 10.47
N GLY A 108 7.65 -7.87 11.03
CA GLY A 108 8.98 -7.28 10.86
C GLY A 108 9.33 -6.79 9.44
N VAL A 109 8.37 -6.80 8.50
CA VAL A 109 8.57 -6.25 7.12
C VAL A 109 8.06 -4.84 7.04
N GLU A 110 6.90 -4.60 7.56
CA GLU A 110 6.22 -3.31 7.52
C GLU A 110 5.79 -2.90 8.92
N PRO A 111 5.77 -1.62 9.16
CA PRO A 111 6.15 -0.51 8.29
C PRO A 111 7.65 -0.22 8.29
N THR A 112 8.37 -0.67 9.32
CA THR A 112 9.83 -0.53 9.40
C THR A 112 10.44 -1.92 9.47
N PRO A 113 11.41 -2.23 8.59
CA PRO A 113 12.09 -3.51 8.66
C PRO A 113 12.74 -3.70 10.04
N THR A 114 12.28 -4.69 10.79
CA THR A 114 12.85 -5.04 12.11
C THR A 114 13.37 -6.48 12.08
N ARG A 115 14.32 -6.77 12.96
CA ARG A 115 14.72 -8.15 13.23
C ARG A 115 13.64 -8.81 14.07
N ILE A 116 13.26 -10.02 13.71
CA ILE A 116 12.25 -10.82 14.39
C ILE A 116 12.87 -12.07 14.99
N GLN A 117 12.23 -12.60 16.02
CA GLN A 117 12.58 -13.84 16.67
C GLN A 117 11.51 -14.91 16.36
N ILE A 118 11.84 -16.17 16.51
CA ILE A 118 10.88 -17.29 16.35
C ILE A 118 9.64 -17.06 17.21
N ALA A 119 9.82 -16.59 18.45
CA ALA A 119 8.73 -16.32 19.39
C ALA A 119 7.74 -15.24 18.91
N ASP A 120 8.12 -14.37 17.99
CA ASP A 120 7.21 -13.35 17.43
C ASP A 120 6.24 -13.93 16.39
N LEU A 121 6.55 -15.11 15.87
CA LEU A 121 5.82 -15.80 14.81
C LEU A 121 5.06 -17.03 15.30
N THR A 122 5.41 -17.56 16.49
CA THR A 122 4.79 -18.77 17.04
C THR A 122 3.76 -18.45 18.13
N PRO A 123 2.84 -19.37 18.45
CA PRO A 123 1.87 -19.16 19.53
C PRO A 123 2.54 -18.79 20.88
N PRO A 124 1.99 -17.87 21.67
CA PRO A 124 0.70 -17.19 21.46
C PRO A 124 0.76 -15.94 20.56
N ARG A 125 1.94 -15.54 20.05
CA ARG A 125 2.13 -14.28 19.30
C ARG A 125 1.84 -14.39 17.82
N GLY A 126 2.02 -15.57 17.22
CA GLY A 126 1.81 -15.80 15.79
C GLY A 126 1.30 -17.21 15.47
N PRO A 127 0.89 -17.46 14.23
CA PRO A 127 0.24 -18.70 13.81
C PRO A 127 1.20 -19.76 13.29
N LEU A 128 2.51 -19.49 13.18
CA LEU A 128 3.47 -20.39 12.54
C LEU A 128 3.88 -21.52 13.48
N SER A 129 4.16 -22.71 12.91
CA SER A 129 4.91 -23.73 13.63
C SER A 129 6.36 -23.27 13.86
N GLU A 130 7.07 -23.92 14.77
CA GLU A 130 8.46 -23.58 15.08
C GLU A 130 9.36 -23.72 13.84
N LEU A 131 9.18 -24.77 13.03
CA LEU A 131 9.90 -24.98 11.77
C LEU A 131 9.61 -23.84 10.76
N GLN A 132 8.35 -23.47 10.59
CA GLN A 132 7.95 -22.38 9.71
C GLN A 132 8.53 -21.04 10.19
N ALA A 133 8.47 -20.75 11.49
CA ALA A 133 9.04 -19.54 12.07
C ALA A 133 10.59 -19.49 11.94
N ALA A 134 11.26 -20.62 12.16
CA ALA A 134 12.70 -20.74 11.95
C ALA A 134 13.09 -20.50 10.48
N SER A 135 12.28 -20.97 9.53
CA SER A 135 12.52 -20.70 8.10
C SER A 135 12.38 -19.21 7.75
N VAL A 136 11.47 -18.47 8.39
CA VAL A 136 11.33 -17.02 8.23
C VAL A 136 12.55 -16.29 8.78
N VAL A 137 13.01 -16.62 9.99
CA VAL A 137 14.20 -15.99 10.60
C VAL A 137 15.45 -16.28 9.78
N PHE A 138 15.67 -17.54 9.37
CA PHE A 138 16.76 -17.95 8.47
C PHE A 138 16.74 -17.13 7.17
N THR A 139 15.57 -16.96 6.57
CA THR A 139 15.40 -16.21 5.32
C THR A 139 15.69 -14.74 5.50
N ASP A 140 15.26 -14.14 6.60
CA ASP A 140 15.53 -12.75 6.92
C ASP A 140 17.03 -12.48 7.07
N GLU A 141 17.75 -13.29 7.85
CA GLU A 141 19.19 -13.16 8.02
C GLU A 141 19.93 -13.35 6.68
N SER A 142 19.55 -14.36 5.89
CA SER A 142 20.12 -14.59 4.56
C SER A 142 19.87 -13.43 3.58
N THR A 143 18.72 -12.76 3.69
CA THR A 143 18.31 -11.70 2.75
C THR A 143 18.86 -10.34 3.15
N LEU A 144 18.85 -10.02 4.45
CA LEU A 144 19.20 -8.71 4.99
C LEU A 144 20.69 -8.60 5.37
N ASP A 145 21.25 -9.67 5.95
CA ASP A 145 22.60 -9.70 6.49
C ASP A 145 23.58 -10.50 5.60
N ILE A 146 23.08 -11.22 4.60
CA ILE A 146 23.83 -12.17 3.74
C ILE A 146 24.31 -13.38 4.54
N ARG A 147 24.75 -13.19 5.77
CA ARG A 147 25.24 -14.23 6.67
C ARG A 147 24.14 -14.63 7.67
N VAL A 148 23.81 -15.93 7.67
CA VAL A 148 22.96 -16.54 8.70
C VAL A 148 23.80 -16.81 9.96
N GLN A 149 23.25 -16.50 11.13
CA GLN A 149 23.90 -16.76 12.42
C GLN A 149 24.05 -18.29 12.62
N ASP A 150 25.17 -18.71 13.24
CA ASP A 150 25.44 -20.13 13.44
C ASP A 150 24.35 -20.82 14.29
N SER A 151 23.78 -20.12 15.27
CA SER A 151 22.66 -20.62 16.09
C SER A 151 21.38 -20.79 15.27
N THR A 152 21.04 -19.81 14.42
CA THR A 152 19.88 -19.90 13.51
C THR A 152 20.03 -21.04 12.52
N PHE A 153 21.22 -21.17 11.94
CA PHE A 153 21.53 -22.25 11.00
C PHE A 153 21.40 -23.62 11.65
N ALA A 154 22.02 -23.83 12.80
CA ALA A 154 21.97 -25.11 13.52
C ALA A 154 20.54 -25.46 13.94
N HIS A 155 19.82 -24.53 14.52
CA HIS A 155 18.44 -24.74 14.95
C HIS A 155 17.51 -25.09 13.79
N PHE A 156 17.56 -24.36 12.69
CA PHE A 156 16.73 -24.64 11.52
C PHE A 156 17.08 -26.00 10.89
N ARG A 157 18.37 -26.34 10.81
CA ARG A 157 18.84 -27.66 10.34
C ARG A 157 18.28 -28.81 11.18
N ASP A 158 18.28 -28.66 12.51
CA ASP A 158 17.76 -29.66 13.43
C ASP A 158 16.25 -29.83 13.32
N LEU A 159 15.51 -28.75 13.14
CA LEU A 159 14.07 -28.76 12.88
C LEU A 159 13.71 -29.45 11.55
N LEU A 160 14.49 -29.20 10.50
CA LEU A 160 14.33 -29.92 9.22
C LEU A 160 14.55 -31.43 9.36
N LEU A 161 15.53 -31.85 10.15
CA LEU A 161 15.75 -33.25 10.46
C LEU A 161 14.61 -33.87 11.28
N ALA A 162 14.10 -33.15 12.26
CA ALA A 162 12.96 -33.58 13.08
C ALA A 162 11.70 -33.76 12.20
N GLU A 163 11.45 -32.82 11.29
CA GLU A 163 10.34 -32.91 10.33
C GLU A 163 10.51 -34.06 9.36
N GLY A 164 11.73 -34.33 8.86
CA GLY A 164 12.01 -35.49 8.06
C GLY A 164 11.67 -36.79 8.79
N ARG A 165 12.03 -36.93 10.07
CA ARG A 165 11.68 -38.08 10.90
C ARG A 165 10.17 -38.24 11.07
N ARG A 166 9.45 -37.13 11.26
CA ARG A 166 7.98 -37.16 11.35
C ARG A 166 7.35 -37.65 10.05
N ARG A 167 7.81 -37.14 8.91
CA ARG A 167 7.30 -37.50 7.57
C ARG A 167 7.70 -38.89 7.10
N ALA A 168 8.73 -39.48 7.67
CA ALA A 168 9.17 -40.84 7.33
C ALA A 168 8.11 -41.94 7.61
N ALA A 169 7.14 -41.63 8.49
CA ALA A 169 5.99 -42.52 8.71
C ALA A 169 5.01 -42.54 7.51
N GLU A 170 5.07 -41.53 6.66
CA GLU A 170 4.14 -41.28 5.56
C GLU A 170 4.73 -41.62 4.17
N SER A 171 6.08 -41.81 4.07
CA SER A 171 6.78 -42.01 2.80
C SER A 171 8.00 -42.89 2.93
N ASP A 172 8.03 -44.02 2.20
CA ASP A 172 9.20 -44.93 2.15
C ASP A 172 10.42 -44.22 1.53
N GLU A 173 10.24 -43.27 0.63
CA GLU A 173 11.32 -42.51 0.03
C GLU A 173 12.03 -41.62 1.05
N ILE A 174 11.26 -40.96 1.93
CA ILE A 174 11.81 -40.17 3.04
C ILE A 174 12.49 -41.05 4.07
N LYS A 175 11.89 -42.20 4.37
CA LYS A 175 12.47 -43.20 5.26
C LYS A 175 13.81 -43.71 4.74
N ASP A 176 13.92 -43.94 3.44
CA ASP A 176 15.16 -44.37 2.79
C ASP A 176 16.22 -43.25 2.82
N ALA A 177 15.85 -42.04 2.54
CA ALA A 177 16.72 -40.85 2.63
C ALA A 177 17.25 -40.61 4.06
N LEU A 178 16.48 -40.99 5.09
CA LEU A 178 16.86 -40.85 6.51
C LEU A 178 17.79 -41.98 7.02
N LYS A 179 18.16 -42.96 6.22
CA LYS A 179 19.15 -43.99 6.61
C LYS A 179 20.48 -43.36 7.04
N VAL A 180 20.78 -42.15 6.54
CA VAL A 180 21.91 -41.30 6.97
C VAL A 180 21.39 -39.94 7.43
N PRO A 181 20.97 -39.78 8.70
CA PRO A 181 20.30 -38.57 9.19
C PRO A 181 21.10 -37.29 8.99
N ALA A 182 22.42 -37.31 9.18
CA ALA A 182 23.27 -36.14 8.94
C ALA A 182 23.22 -35.69 7.47
N LEU A 183 23.28 -36.64 6.53
CA LEU A 183 23.18 -36.34 5.10
C LEU A 183 21.80 -35.78 4.71
N PHE A 184 20.73 -36.31 5.32
CA PHE A 184 19.38 -35.77 5.13
C PHE A 184 19.31 -34.32 5.56
N ALA A 185 19.80 -34.02 6.76
CA ALA A 185 19.81 -32.65 7.30
C ALA A 185 20.67 -31.71 6.44
N ASP A 186 21.84 -32.16 5.98
CA ASP A 186 22.72 -31.35 5.12
C ASP A 186 22.09 -31.08 3.75
N ARG A 187 21.38 -32.01 3.18
CA ARG A 187 20.62 -31.82 1.93
C ARG A 187 19.45 -30.83 2.13
N ALA A 188 18.68 -31.02 3.19
CA ALA A 188 17.53 -30.16 3.50
C ALA A 188 17.95 -28.70 3.68
N ILE A 189 18.99 -28.43 4.47
CA ILE A 189 19.49 -27.06 4.68
C ILE A 189 20.16 -26.49 3.43
N THR A 190 20.81 -27.34 2.61
CA THR A 190 21.37 -26.92 1.31
C THR A 190 20.26 -26.49 0.35
N GLU A 191 19.17 -27.25 0.26
CA GLU A 191 18.02 -26.91 -0.57
C GLU A 191 17.32 -25.62 -0.08
N ALA A 192 17.18 -25.43 1.24
CA ALA A 192 16.65 -24.19 1.81
C ALA A 192 17.53 -22.99 1.47
N THR A 193 18.86 -23.15 1.62
CA THR A 193 19.84 -22.09 1.29
C THR A 193 19.83 -21.77 -0.21
N ALA A 194 19.80 -22.81 -1.06
CA ALA A 194 19.72 -22.65 -2.52
C ALA A 194 18.42 -21.95 -2.92
N THR A 195 17.29 -22.27 -2.27
CA THR A 195 16.01 -21.60 -2.47
C THR A 195 16.12 -20.11 -2.10
N ALA A 196 16.65 -19.81 -0.92
CA ALA A 196 16.82 -18.42 -0.47
C ALA A 196 17.74 -17.62 -1.40
N ALA A 197 18.88 -18.15 -1.80
CA ALA A 197 19.81 -17.50 -2.72
C ALA A 197 19.19 -17.26 -4.10
N THR A 198 18.52 -18.27 -4.65
CA THR A 198 17.86 -18.18 -5.96
C THR A 198 16.78 -17.12 -5.96
N TYR A 199 15.91 -17.08 -4.96
CA TYR A 199 14.81 -16.13 -4.94
C TYR A 199 15.23 -14.71 -4.57
N ASN A 200 16.32 -14.54 -3.84
CA ASN A 200 16.98 -13.24 -3.74
C ASN A 200 17.50 -12.72 -5.09
N MET A 201 18.01 -13.61 -5.95
CA MET A 201 18.38 -13.26 -7.32
C MET A 201 17.12 -12.95 -8.16
N VAL A 202 16.10 -13.80 -8.09
CA VAL A 202 14.84 -13.63 -8.84
C VAL A 202 14.19 -12.30 -8.50
N SER A 203 13.97 -12.00 -7.22
CA SER A 203 13.31 -10.78 -6.78
C SER A 203 14.06 -9.52 -7.21
N ARG A 204 15.39 -9.51 -7.09
CA ARG A 204 16.23 -8.38 -7.55
C ARG A 204 16.14 -8.17 -9.06
N PHE A 205 16.12 -9.25 -9.83
CA PHE A 205 15.93 -9.18 -11.29
C PHE A 205 14.55 -8.62 -11.65
N LEU A 206 13.48 -9.13 -11.00
CA LEU A 206 12.12 -8.69 -11.22
C LEU A 206 11.93 -7.19 -10.94
N VAL A 207 12.45 -6.72 -9.81
CA VAL A 207 12.33 -5.32 -9.40
C VAL A 207 13.20 -4.41 -10.27
N ALA A 208 14.46 -4.81 -10.56
CA ALA A 208 15.39 -4.01 -11.35
C ALA A 208 14.89 -3.76 -12.78
N LEU A 209 14.27 -4.75 -13.42
CA LEU A 209 13.74 -4.66 -14.78
C LEU A 209 12.26 -4.30 -14.86
N ASP A 210 11.62 -4.06 -13.73
CA ASP A 210 10.19 -3.75 -13.63
C ASP A 210 9.33 -4.77 -14.41
N VAL A 211 9.63 -6.06 -14.19
CA VAL A 211 8.94 -7.15 -14.90
C VAL A 211 7.43 -7.07 -14.65
N ASP A 212 6.66 -7.09 -15.72
CA ASP A 212 5.20 -6.93 -15.71
C ASP A 212 4.71 -5.55 -15.22
N GLY A 213 5.61 -4.56 -15.06
CA GLY A 213 5.26 -3.22 -14.56
C GLY A 213 4.93 -3.17 -13.06
N ARG A 214 5.35 -4.19 -12.28
CA ARG A 214 4.93 -4.39 -10.87
C ARG A 214 5.99 -4.08 -9.83
N SER A 215 7.14 -3.54 -10.20
CA SER A 215 8.23 -3.28 -9.24
C SER A 215 7.89 -2.23 -8.18
N LEU A 216 6.90 -1.39 -8.46
CA LEU A 216 6.42 -0.34 -7.57
C LEU A 216 5.08 -0.69 -6.90
N GLU A 217 4.49 -1.85 -7.24
CA GLU A 217 3.29 -2.32 -6.57
C GLU A 217 3.64 -2.79 -5.15
N PRO A 218 2.78 -2.49 -4.15
CA PRO A 218 2.93 -3.10 -2.84
C PRO A 218 2.74 -4.61 -2.95
N VAL A 219 3.52 -5.38 -2.19
CA VAL A 219 3.31 -6.82 -2.07
C VAL A 219 1.95 -7.06 -1.42
N PRO A 220 1.04 -7.86 -2.02
CA PRO A 220 -0.29 -8.08 -1.47
C PRO A 220 -0.28 -8.59 -0.04
N VAL A 221 -1.26 -8.17 0.75
CA VAL A 221 -1.48 -8.67 2.11
C VAL A 221 -2.62 -9.68 2.07
N PRO A 222 -2.41 -10.94 2.46
CA PRO A 222 -3.48 -11.92 2.58
C PRO A 222 -4.55 -11.47 3.59
N VAL A 223 -5.83 -11.56 3.22
CA VAL A 223 -6.95 -11.15 4.09
C VAL A 223 -7.58 -12.40 4.71
N PRO A 224 -7.58 -12.54 6.06
CA PRO A 224 -8.22 -13.64 6.73
C PRO A 224 -9.73 -13.73 6.41
N GLY A 225 -10.21 -14.92 6.06
CA GLY A 225 -11.64 -15.20 5.83
C GLY A 225 -12.10 -15.14 4.37
N THR A 226 -11.26 -14.78 3.43
CA THR A 226 -11.53 -14.98 2.01
C THR A 226 -10.99 -16.33 1.55
N GLY A 227 -11.51 -17.41 2.12
CA GLY A 227 -11.19 -18.76 1.64
C GLY A 227 -11.35 -18.81 0.13
N SER A 228 -10.31 -19.23 -0.56
CA SER A 228 -10.16 -19.26 -2.00
C SER A 228 -11.36 -19.87 -2.72
N THR A 229 -12.33 -19.04 -3.06
CA THR A 229 -13.17 -19.27 -4.23
C THR A 229 -12.75 -18.22 -5.23
N LYS A 230 -11.95 -18.64 -6.24
CA LYS A 230 -11.57 -17.82 -7.37
C LYS A 230 -11.44 -16.33 -6.99
N ALA A 231 -10.38 -15.97 -6.29
CA ALA A 231 -9.94 -14.59 -6.35
C ALA A 231 -9.74 -14.32 -7.84
N ALA A 232 -10.69 -13.65 -8.44
CA ALA A 232 -10.45 -12.97 -9.69
C ALA A 232 -9.13 -12.25 -9.46
N ILE A 233 -8.13 -12.51 -10.28
CA ILE A 233 -6.89 -11.73 -10.36
C ILE A 233 -7.37 -10.29 -10.21
N PRO A 234 -6.96 -9.55 -9.15
CA PRO A 234 -7.41 -8.17 -9.02
C PRO A 234 -7.14 -7.54 -10.37
N ALA A 235 -8.18 -7.01 -10.99
CA ALA A 235 -8.04 -6.40 -12.31
C ALA A 235 -6.86 -5.43 -12.23
N PRO A 236 -5.96 -5.40 -13.21
CA PRO A 236 -4.62 -4.83 -13.06
C PRO A 236 -4.71 -3.41 -12.51
N THR A 237 -4.07 -3.18 -11.38
CA THR A 237 -3.84 -1.83 -10.87
C THR A 237 -2.84 -1.21 -11.82
N MET A 238 -3.29 -0.35 -12.72
CA MET A 238 -2.43 0.30 -13.69
C MET A 238 -1.79 1.53 -13.03
N ARG A 239 -0.48 1.46 -12.78
CA ARG A 239 0.28 2.66 -12.40
C ARG A 239 0.54 3.51 -13.63
N ASN A 240 0.25 4.79 -13.51
CA ASN A 240 0.49 5.77 -14.56
C ASN A 240 1.37 6.90 -14.01
N MET A 241 2.39 7.28 -14.78
CA MET A 241 3.25 8.44 -14.51
C MET A 241 2.83 9.56 -15.44
N ILE A 242 2.10 10.52 -14.90
CA ILE A 242 1.40 11.57 -15.64
C ILE A 242 2.23 12.84 -15.63
N ARG A 243 2.54 13.37 -16.81
CA ARG A 243 3.19 14.68 -16.92
C ARG A 243 2.14 15.78 -16.87
N THR A 244 2.32 16.70 -15.93
CA THR A 244 1.50 17.92 -15.81
C THR A 244 1.94 18.98 -16.83
N PRO A 245 1.11 20.00 -17.11
CA PRO A 245 1.47 21.07 -18.04
C PRO A 245 2.74 21.86 -17.64
N ASP A 246 3.02 21.98 -16.35
CA ASP A 246 4.23 22.61 -15.80
C ASP A 246 5.43 21.65 -15.72
N GLY A 247 5.31 20.44 -16.30
CA GLY A 247 6.38 19.47 -16.45
C GLY A 247 6.61 18.53 -15.27
N GLN A 248 5.84 18.63 -14.18
CA GLN A 248 5.93 17.70 -13.07
C GLN A 248 5.44 16.31 -13.46
N ILE A 249 5.85 15.29 -12.72
CA ILE A 249 5.38 13.91 -12.88
C ILE A 249 4.53 13.54 -11.67
N ILE A 250 3.30 13.12 -11.91
CA ILE A 250 2.37 12.62 -10.90
C ILE A 250 2.25 11.11 -11.04
N SER A 251 2.54 10.40 -9.97
CA SER A 251 2.34 8.95 -9.86
C SER A 251 0.90 8.66 -9.44
N SER A 252 0.21 7.81 -10.18
CA SER A 252 -1.18 7.44 -9.89
C SER A 252 -1.46 5.96 -10.12
N LEU A 253 -2.49 5.43 -9.46
CA LEU A 253 -2.99 4.07 -9.62
C LEU A 253 -4.48 4.12 -9.99
N LEU A 254 -4.87 3.37 -11.01
CA LEU A 254 -6.27 3.07 -11.28
C LEU A 254 -6.60 1.68 -10.76
N HIS A 255 -7.48 1.62 -9.79
CA HIS A 255 -8.01 0.40 -9.20
C HIS A 255 -9.41 0.15 -9.78
N THR A 256 -9.55 -0.86 -10.62
CA THR A 256 -10.84 -1.16 -11.26
C THR A 256 -11.85 -1.75 -10.28
N ALA A 257 -13.12 -1.50 -10.53
CA ALA A 257 -14.22 -2.06 -9.76
C ALA A 257 -14.21 -3.61 -9.80
N THR A 258 -14.72 -4.24 -8.73
CA THR A 258 -14.70 -5.71 -8.58
C THR A 258 -16.04 -6.38 -8.78
N ASN A 259 -17.14 -5.75 -8.37
CA ASN A 259 -18.48 -6.35 -8.43
C ASN A 259 -19.32 -5.82 -9.60
N VAL A 260 -18.83 -4.82 -10.31
CA VAL A 260 -19.43 -4.26 -11.51
C VAL A 260 -18.40 -4.21 -12.64
N SER A 261 -18.85 -4.17 -13.88
CA SER A 261 -17.92 -4.06 -15.01
C SER A 261 -17.10 -2.77 -14.90
N ALA A 262 -15.77 -2.88 -14.97
CA ALA A 262 -14.89 -1.73 -14.93
C ALA A 262 -15.20 -0.67 -16.01
N ALA A 263 -15.71 -1.10 -17.16
CA ALA A 263 -16.09 -0.20 -18.27
C ALA A 263 -17.32 0.67 -17.95
N SER A 264 -18.22 0.19 -17.07
CA SER A 264 -19.45 0.90 -16.70
C SER A 264 -19.42 1.45 -15.26
N ALA A 265 -18.44 1.05 -14.45
CA ALA A 265 -18.31 1.50 -13.08
C ALA A 265 -18.03 3.01 -13.03
N PRO A 266 -18.75 3.77 -12.18
CA PRO A 266 -18.43 5.17 -11.99
C PRO A 266 -17.04 5.31 -11.34
N THR A 267 -16.32 6.38 -11.72
CA THR A 267 -14.94 6.61 -11.27
C THR A 267 -14.89 7.66 -10.17
N ILE A 268 -14.23 7.35 -9.07
CA ILE A 268 -13.88 8.28 -8.00
C ILE A 268 -12.38 8.52 -7.96
N ILE A 269 -11.97 9.69 -7.48
CA ILE A 269 -10.56 10.05 -7.28
C ILE A 269 -10.32 10.45 -5.83
N CYS A 270 -9.21 9.95 -5.25
CA CYS A 270 -8.84 10.17 -3.85
C CYS A 270 -7.57 11.01 -3.75
N ILE A 271 -7.59 12.07 -2.96
CA ILE A 271 -6.52 13.06 -2.78
C ILE A 271 -5.98 12.95 -1.35
N ASN A 272 -4.68 12.71 -1.22
CA ASN A 272 -3.98 12.42 0.03
C ASN A 272 -3.89 13.63 0.96
N SER A 273 -3.63 13.38 2.25
CA SER A 273 -3.14 14.39 3.19
C SER A 273 -1.70 14.82 2.85
N LEU A 274 -1.28 16.00 3.29
CA LEU A 274 0.15 16.37 3.32
C LEU A 274 0.92 15.35 4.15
N MET A 275 2.13 15.00 3.75
CA MET A 275 3.01 13.99 4.37
C MET A 275 2.51 12.55 4.27
N THR A 276 1.54 12.26 3.40
CA THR A 276 1.10 10.90 3.13
C THR A 276 1.23 10.58 1.64
N ASP A 277 1.19 9.30 1.30
CA ASP A 277 1.17 8.84 -0.08
C ASP A 277 -0.15 8.13 -0.41
N LEU A 278 -0.29 7.67 -1.64
CA LEU A 278 -1.53 7.04 -2.12
C LEU A 278 -1.93 5.77 -1.34
N THR A 279 -1.01 5.15 -0.58
CA THR A 279 -1.31 3.94 0.21
C THR A 279 -2.15 4.21 1.45
N MET A 280 -2.30 5.47 1.86
CA MET A 280 -3.21 5.83 2.96
C MET A 280 -4.66 5.38 2.71
N TRP A 281 -5.04 5.20 1.45
CA TRP A 281 -6.38 4.78 1.04
C TRP A 281 -6.62 3.28 1.11
N ASP A 282 -5.57 2.45 1.32
CA ASP A 282 -5.64 0.99 1.31
C ASP A 282 -6.65 0.43 2.31
N HIS A 283 -6.85 1.12 3.45
CA HIS A 283 -7.80 0.73 4.49
C HIS A 283 -9.28 0.75 4.05
N VAL A 284 -9.62 1.52 3.03
CA VAL A 284 -11.00 1.66 2.51
C VAL A 284 -11.11 1.22 1.05
N LEU A 285 -9.99 1.04 0.37
CA LEU A 285 -9.92 0.77 -1.06
C LEU A 285 -10.70 -0.49 -1.47
N SER A 286 -10.58 -1.58 -0.72
CA SER A 286 -11.28 -2.84 -1.00
C SER A 286 -12.80 -2.67 -1.02
N HIS A 287 -13.36 -1.82 -0.15
CA HIS A 287 -14.78 -1.52 -0.09
C HIS A 287 -15.22 -0.57 -1.22
N LEU A 288 -14.45 0.50 -1.46
CA LEU A 288 -14.75 1.44 -2.53
C LEU A 288 -14.78 0.73 -3.90
N ARG A 289 -13.84 -0.18 -4.14
CA ARG A 289 -13.74 -0.96 -5.39
C ARG A 289 -14.89 -1.94 -5.60
N THR A 290 -15.70 -2.24 -4.61
CA THR A 290 -16.89 -3.08 -4.85
C THR A 290 -17.82 -2.49 -5.90
N VAL A 291 -17.86 -1.16 -6.01
CA VAL A 291 -18.78 -0.43 -6.90
C VAL A 291 -18.06 0.53 -7.85
N TYR A 292 -16.95 1.13 -7.43
CA TYR A 292 -16.29 2.23 -8.13
C TYR A 292 -14.95 1.81 -8.74
N ASN A 293 -14.60 2.38 -9.89
CA ASN A 293 -13.21 2.55 -10.24
C ASN A 293 -12.62 3.63 -9.34
N VAL A 294 -11.47 3.36 -8.72
CA VAL A 294 -10.83 4.28 -7.78
C VAL A 294 -9.49 4.71 -8.32
N ILE A 295 -9.29 6.02 -8.50
CA ILE A 295 -8.00 6.60 -8.79
C ILE A 295 -7.40 7.10 -7.48
N THR A 296 -6.20 6.62 -7.12
CA THR A 296 -5.36 7.18 -6.07
C THR A 296 -4.10 7.75 -6.70
N TYR A 297 -3.54 8.82 -6.16
CA TYR A 297 -2.32 9.39 -6.68
C TYR A 297 -1.49 10.07 -5.60
N ASP A 298 -0.19 10.11 -5.80
CA ASP A 298 0.72 10.86 -4.96
C ASP A 298 0.69 12.34 -5.39
N GLN A 299 0.37 13.24 -4.48
CA GLN A 299 0.47 14.66 -4.77
C GLN A 299 1.93 15.03 -5.12
N ARG A 300 2.16 16.10 -5.87
CA ARG A 300 3.52 16.59 -6.15
C ARG A 300 4.32 16.72 -4.85
N GLY A 301 5.57 16.25 -4.88
CA GLY A 301 6.45 16.23 -3.71
C GLY A 301 6.28 15.05 -2.77
N HIS A 302 5.33 14.14 -3.02
CA HIS A 302 5.03 12.97 -2.19
C HIS A 302 5.16 11.66 -2.95
N GLY A 303 5.41 10.58 -2.23
CA GLY A 303 5.47 9.23 -2.77
C GLY A 303 6.43 9.15 -3.96
N LEU A 304 5.91 8.73 -5.13
CA LEU A 304 6.68 8.61 -6.36
C LEU A 304 6.50 9.80 -7.33
N SER A 305 5.76 10.83 -6.92
CA SER A 305 5.62 12.05 -7.70
C SER A 305 6.86 12.94 -7.59
N SER A 306 7.14 13.72 -8.64
CA SER A 306 8.31 14.60 -8.64
C SER A 306 8.17 15.73 -7.62
N ILE A 307 9.30 16.19 -7.11
CA ILE A 307 9.38 17.32 -6.17
C ILE A 307 9.29 18.61 -6.99
N PRO A 308 8.31 19.49 -6.72
CA PRO A 308 8.20 20.75 -7.46
C PRO A 308 9.32 21.71 -7.05
N PRO A 309 9.83 22.53 -7.99
CA PRO A 309 10.90 23.49 -7.70
C PRO A 309 10.41 24.74 -6.95
N THR A 310 9.09 24.94 -6.89
CA THR A 310 8.45 26.10 -6.29
C THR A 310 7.40 25.67 -5.27
N PRO A 311 7.01 26.55 -4.32
CA PRO A 311 5.89 26.32 -3.43
C PRO A 311 4.60 25.99 -4.18
N CYS A 312 3.82 25.05 -3.66
CA CYS A 312 2.51 24.70 -4.21
C CYS A 312 1.44 25.71 -3.78
N THR A 313 0.37 25.80 -4.58
CA THR A 313 -0.90 26.44 -4.23
C THR A 313 -2.04 25.43 -4.31
N LEU A 314 -3.17 25.66 -3.64
CA LEU A 314 -4.36 24.80 -3.78
C LEU A 314 -4.90 24.80 -5.21
N ALA A 315 -4.77 25.92 -5.92
CA ALA A 315 -5.11 26.02 -7.34
C ALA A 315 -4.32 25.00 -8.18
N GLN A 316 -3.01 24.98 -7.99
CA GLN A 316 -2.13 24.07 -8.71
C GLN A 316 -2.41 22.59 -8.38
N LEU A 317 -2.68 22.27 -7.09
CA LEU A 317 -3.03 20.89 -6.67
C LEU A 317 -4.40 20.47 -7.25
N ALA A 318 -5.34 21.40 -7.38
CA ALA A 318 -6.63 21.15 -8.04
C ALA A 318 -6.46 20.88 -9.55
N ASP A 319 -5.59 21.65 -10.23
CA ASP A 319 -5.27 21.44 -11.65
C ASP A 319 -4.54 20.11 -11.88
N ASP A 320 -3.68 19.67 -10.95
CA ASP A 320 -3.10 18.34 -10.98
C ASP A 320 -4.16 17.25 -10.93
N THR A 321 -5.16 17.39 -10.03
CA THR A 321 -6.29 16.46 -9.94
C THR A 321 -7.05 16.38 -11.28
N ALA A 322 -7.29 17.52 -11.93
CA ALA A 322 -7.94 17.58 -13.26
C ALA A 322 -7.07 16.90 -14.34
N THR A 323 -5.76 17.10 -14.28
CA THR A 323 -4.79 16.47 -15.19
C THR A 323 -4.77 14.95 -15.00
N VAL A 324 -4.79 14.45 -13.76
CA VAL A 324 -4.90 13.02 -13.47
C VAL A 324 -6.18 12.44 -14.07
N LEU A 325 -7.34 13.04 -13.82
CA LEU A 325 -8.60 12.59 -14.40
C LEU A 325 -8.55 12.56 -15.94
N SER A 326 -7.98 13.58 -16.56
CA SER A 326 -7.88 13.69 -18.02
C SER A 326 -6.98 12.60 -18.60
N SER A 327 -5.90 12.21 -17.91
CA SER A 327 -4.99 11.17 -18.36
C SER A 327 -5.63 9.78 -18.41
N TYR A 328 -6.68 9.57 -17.61
CA TYR A 328 -7.50 8.35 -17.64
C TYR A 328 -8.75 8.48 -18.52
N GLY A 329 -8.90 9.59 -19.27
CA GLY A 329 -10.05 9.82 -20.12
C GLY A 329 -11.36 10.04 -19.33
N ILE A 330 -11.28 10.50 -18.07
CA ILE A 330 -12.45 10.74 -17.23
C ILE A 330 -12.86 12.21 -17.35
N PRO A 331 -13.92 12.53 -18.09
CA PRO A 331 -14.39 13.90 -18.27
C PRO A 331 -15.00 14.47 -16.99
N GLN A 332 -15.66 13.63 -16.21
CA GLN A 332 -16.28 13.99 -14.92
C GLN A 332 -16.16 12.84 -13.94
N ALA A 333 -15.54 13.07 -12.81
CA ALA A 333 -15.50 12.10 -11.72
C ALA A 333 -16.87 11.97 -11.04
N HIS A 334 -17.25 10.75 -10.67
CA HIS A 334 -18.43 10.51 -9.83
C HIS A 334 -18.29 11.18 -8.47
N ALA A 335 -17.10 11.13 -7.89
CA ALA A 335 -16.75 11.92 -6.71
C ALA A 335 -15.25 12.26 -6.68
N VAL A 336 -14.93 13.41 -6.11
CA VAL A 336 -13.58 13.78 -5.68
C VAL A 336 -13.57 13.73 -4.16
N ILE A 337 -12.71 12.87 -3.60
CA ILE A 337 -12.58 12.62 -2.16
C ILE A 337 -11.20 13.10 -1.73
N GLY A 338 -11.12 13.91 -0.70
CA GLY A 338 -9.82 14.37 -0.18
C GLY A 338 -9.82 14.49 1.34
N VAL A 339 -8.63 14.44 1.94
CA VAL A 339 -8.45 14.59 3.37
C VAL A 339 -7.37 15.64 3.68
N SER A 340 -7.59 16.48 4.68
CA SER A 340 -6.63 17.51 5.10
C SER A 340 -6.27 18.46 3.94
N GLN A 341 -5.01 18.50 3.50
CA GLN A 341 -4.62 19.22 2.28
C GLN A 341 -5.42 18.73 1.06
N GLY A 342 -5.58 17.41 0.91
CA GLY A 342 -6.41 16.84 -0.15
C GLY A 342 -7.88 17.25 -0.05
N GLY A 343 -8.41 17.43 1.16
CA GLY A 343 -9.75 17.95 1.40
C GLY A 343 -9.91 19.39 0.93
N ALA A 344 -8.95 20.26 1.28
CA ALA A 344 -8.91 21.64 0.78
C ALA A 344 -8.73 21.67 -0.75
N THR A 345 -7.91 20.77 -1.30
CA THR A 345 -7.73 20.59 -2.75
C THR A 345 -9.05 20.18 -3.42
N ALA A 346 -9.83 19.26 -2.82
CA ALA A 346 -11.12 18.84 -3.37
C ALA A 346 -12.14 19.99 -3.42
N LEU A 347 -12.15 20.86 -2.40
CA LEU A 347 -12.96 22.07 -2.39
C LEU A 347 -12.48 23.07 -3.46
N ALA A 348 -11.17 23.29 -3.57
CA ALA A 348 -10.57 24.12 -4.61
C ALA A 348 -10.84 23.57 -6.02
N PHE A 349 -10.83 22.23 -6.16
CA PHE A 349 -11.17 21.57 -7.43
C PHE A 349 -12.60 21.91 -7.88
N LEU A 350 -13.57 21.90 -6.98
CA LEU A 350 -14.94 22.31 -7.32
C LEU A 350 -15.01 23.76 -7.80
N MET A 351 -14.23 24.66 -7.20
CA MET A 351 -14.19 26.06 -7.63
C MET A 351 -13.60 26.20 -9.03
N ARG A 352 -12.50 25.53 -9.31
CA ARG A 352 -11.75 25.63 -10.57
C ARG A 352 -12.33 24.80 -11.71
N HIS A 353 -12.89 23.65 -11.40
CA HIS A 353 -13.38 22.66 -12.35
C HIS A 353 -14.81 22.20 -12.02
N PRO A 354 -15.79 23.13 -11.94
CA PRO A 354 -17.13 22.86 -11.39
C PRO A 354 -17.93 21.80 -12.15
N SER A 355 -17.61 21.55 -13.42
CA SER A 355 -18.27 20.52 -14.24
C SER A 355 -17.55 19.15 -14.17
N ARG A 356 -16.39 19.06 -13.51
CA ARG A 356 -15.53 17.88 -13.53
C ARG A 356 -15.77 16.90 -12.37
N ALA A 357 -16.69 17.22 -11.44
CA ALA A 357 -17.12 16.31 -10.38
C ALA A 357 -18.64 16.35 -10.21
N GLN A 358 -19.24 15.20 -9.92
CA GLN A 358 -20.66 15.12 -9.55
C GLN A 358 -20.85 15.32 -8.04
N ARG A 359 -19.84 15.00 -7.22
CA ARG A 359 -19.86 15.11 -5.75
C ARG A 359 -18.47 15.44 -5.21
N ILE A 360 -18.45 16.06 -4.06
CA ILE A 360 -17.21 16.32 -3.28
C ILE A 360 -17.34 15.68 -1.90
N VAL A 361 -16.29 15.01 -1.45
CA VAL A 361 -16.11 14.58 -0.05
C VAL A 361 -14.83 15.21 0.46
N ALA A 362 -14.93 16.13 1.42
CA ALA A 362 -13.78 16.80 2.01
C ALA A 362 -13.68 16.44 3.49
N CYS A 363 -12.60 15.72 3.85
CA CYS A 363 -12.39 15.20 5.19
C CYS A 363 -11.35 16.03 5.94
N ASP A 364 -11.59 16.29 7.23
CA ASP A 364 -10.64 16.84 8.20
C ASP A 364 -9.85 18.05 7.66
N THR A 365 -10.57 19.00 7.09
CA THR A 365 -10.05 20.18 6.42
C THR A 365 -10.82 21.44 6.82
N GLN A 366 -10.53 22.54 6.18
CA GLN A 366 -11.23 23.81 6.35
C GLN A 366 -11.26 24.59 5.04
N ALA A 367 -12.21 25.53 4.91
CA ALA A 367 -12.30 26.35 3.70
C ALA A 367 -11.41 27.62 3.75
N LYS A 368 -10.84 27.92 4.91
CA LYS A 368 -9.95 29.06 5.11
C LYS A 368 -8.85 28.70 6.09
N SER A 369 -7.60 29.04 5.76
CA SER A 369 -6.48 28.89 6.69
C SER A 369 -6.57 29.96 7.78
N PRO A 370 -6.64 29.58 9.08
CA PRO A 370 -6.53 30.53 10.17
C PRO A 370 -5.17 31.24 10.17
N GLU A 371 -5.11 32.47 10.59
CA GLU A 371 -3.87 33.27 10.67
C GLU A 371 -2.77 32.56 11.49
N ALA A 372 -3.17 31.88 12.59
CA ALA A 372 -2.26 31.08 13.41
C ALA A 372 -1.55 29.95 12.63
N ASN A 373 -2.13 29.47 11.53
CA ASN A 373 -1.53 28.40 10.71
C ASN A 373 -0.29 28.89 9.97
N ILE A 374 -0.19 30.17 9.63
CA ILE A 374 0.99 30.71 8.94
C ILE A 374 2.24 30.43 9.76
N LYS A 375 2.23 30.86 11.02
CA LYS A 375 3.35 30.60 11.93
C LYS A 375 3.56 29.10 12.21
N ALA A 376 2.48 28.37 12.44
CA ALA A 376 2.57 26.95 12.76
C ALA A 376 3.19 26.12 11.61
N TRP A 377 2.93 26.50 10.36
CA TRP A 377 3.57 25.87 9.20
C TRP A 377 5.01 26.33 9.02
N ASP A 378 5.32 27.61 9.26
CA ASP A 378 6.71 28.09 9.24
C ASP A 378 7.56 27.37 10.28
N ASP A 379 7.07 27.22 11.51
CA ASP A 379 7.80 26.49 12.57
C ASP A 379 8.12 25.04 12.16
N ARG A 380 7.15 24.32 11.53
CA ARG A 380 7.36 22.96 11.03
C ARG A 380 8.33 22.91 9.84
N ILE A 381 8.25 23.87 8.93
CA ILE A 381 9.17 24.00 7.81
C ILE A 381 10.59 24.23 8.33
N GLN A 382 10.78 25.14 9.30
CA GLN A 382 12.08 25.37 9.91
C GLN A 382 12.62 24.13 10.64
N LEU A 383 11.75 23.39 11.34
CA LEU A 383 12.13 22.14 12.00
C LEU A 383 12.76 21.17 10.98
N VAL A 384 12.12 20.92 9.85
CA VAL A 384 12.61 19.92 8.86
C VAL A 384 13.80 20.42 8.04
N LEU A 385 13.95 21.72 7.84
CA LEU A 385 15.07 22.29 7.12
C LEU A 385 16.37 22.35 7.96
N ASN A 386 16.24 22.51 9.27
CA ASN A 386 17.36 22.71 10.18
C ASN A 386 17.78 21.45 10.97
N SER A 387 17.17 20.29 10.70
CA SER A 387 17.47 19.02 11.39
C SER A 387 17.70 17.90 10.38
N THR A 388 18.70 17.06 10.63
CA THR A 388 18.95 15.83 9.85
C THR A 388 17.81 14.84 9.97
N ASP A 389 17.13 14.80 11.13
CA ASP A 389 16.01 13.90 11.44
C ASP A 389 14.68 14.65 11.49
N GLY A 390 14.60 15.79 10.79
CA GLY A 390 13.45 16.70 10.87
C GLY A 390 12.11 16.05 10.53
N MET A 391 12.06 15.17 9.53
CA MET A 391 10.84 14.44 9.18
C MET A 391 10.47 13.38 10.23
N ALA A 392 11.44 12.73 10.87
CA ALA A 392 11.17 11.79 11.96
C ALA A 392 10.63 12.54 13.20
N THR A 393 11.26 13.65 13.58
CA THR A 393 10.78 14.51 14.67
C THR A 393 9.38 15.06 14.36
N LEU A 394 9.11 15.45 13.12
CA LEU A 394 7.79 15.90 12.69
C LEU A 394 6.75 14.78 12.80
N ALA A 395 7.11 13.53 12.48
CA ALA A 395 6.25 12.37 12.68
C ALA A 395 5.89 12.17 14.15
N GLU A 396 6.88 12.19 15.05
CA GLU A 396 6.68 12.08 16.49
C GLU A 396 5.73 13.15 17.06
N GLN A 397 5.81 14.37 16.57
CA GLN A 397 4.92 15.48 16.98
C GLN A 397 3.53 15.37 16.34
N THR A 398 3.42 14.76 15.17
CA THR A 398 2.18 14.69 14.38
C THR A 398 1.27 13.55 14.80
N LEU A 399 1.83 12.36 15.04
CA LEU A 399 1.05 11.16 15.35
C LEU A 399 0.13 11.30 16.57
N PRO A 400 0.59 11.83 17.73
CA PRO A 400 -0.30 12.02 18.88
C PRO A 400 -1.45 12.98 18.64
N ARG A 401 -1.25 13.94 17.74
CA ARG A 401 -2.27 14.92 17.35
C ARG A 401 -3.27 14.30 16.35
N TRP A 402 -2.78 13.54 15.36
CA TRP A 402 -3.62 12.91 14.34
C TRP A 402 -4.43 11.73 14.87
N TYR A 403 -3.89 11.00 15.85
CA TYR A 403 -4.49 9.80 16.41
C TYR A 403 -4.64 9.89 17.92
N LYS A 404 -5.22 10.98 18.41
CA LYS A 404 -5.36 11.28 19.85
C LYS A 404 -5.94 10.12 20.67
N ALA A 405 -6.90 9.37 20.11
CA ALA A 405 -7.48 8.21 20.77
C ALA A 405 -6.50 7.04 20.95
N LEU A 406 -5.40 7.01 20.17
CA LEU A 406 -4.35 6.01 20.28
C LEU A 406 -3.25 6.38 21.29
N PHE A 407 -3.26 7.63 21.79
CA PHE A 407 -2.35 8.16 22.78
C PHE A 407 -3.15 8.67 24.00
N PRO A 408 -3.70 7.76 24.85
CA PRO A 408 -4.44 8.19 26.04
C PRO A 408 -3.55 9.06 26.90
N ALA A 409 -4.13 10.15 27.46
CA ALA A 409 -3.42 10.99 28.40
C ALA A 409 -2.91 10.11 29.55
N SER A 410 -1.61 10.17 29.86
CA SER A 410 -1.02 9.50 30.98
C SER A 410 -1.72 9.96 32.26
N SER A 411 -2.67 9.17 32.76
CA SER A 411 -3.10 9.28 34.15
C SER A 411 -1.89 8.91 35.01
N SER A 412 -1.34 9.90 35.69
CA SER A 412 -0.38 9.76 36.82
C SER A 412 0.19 8.35 37.02
N GLY A 413 1.35 8.08 36.45
CA GLY A 413 2.34 7.18 37.07
C GLY A 413 2.30 5.69 36.81
N ASP A 414 1.19 5.07 36.39
CA ASP A 414 1.06 3.63 36.21
C ASP A 414 0.15 3.25 34.99
N GLY A 415 0.25 3.94 33.88
CA GLY A 415 -0.41 3.52 32.64
C GLY A 415 0.35 2.39 31.97
N PRO A 416 -0.34 1.44 31.28
CA PRO A 416 0.31 0.36 30.56
C PRO A 416 1.33 0.95 29.56
N GLY A 417 2.55 0.41 29.56
CA GLY A 417 3.60 0.83 28.64
C GLY A 417 3.20 0.65 27.17
N VAL A 418 3.89 1.31 26.24
CA VAL A 418 3.65 1.22 24.78
C VAL A 418 3.54 -0.22 24.31
N THR A 419 4.30 -1.14 24.90
CA THR A 419 4.28 -2.58 24.64
C THR A 419 2.95 -3.27 24.99
N GLU A 420 2.25 -2.84 26.03
CA GLU A 420 0.94 -3.40 26.42
C GLU A 420 -0.19 -2.88 25.52
N LEU A 421 -0.09 -1.64 25.05
CA LEU A 421 -1.00 -1.08 24.05
C LEU A 421 -0.84 -1.78 22.68
N GLU A 422 0.38 -2.11 22.27
CA GLU A 422 0.67 -2.85 21.03
C GLU A 422 0.10 -4.26 21.06
N LEU A 423 0.17 -4.95 22.19
CA LEU A 423 -0.38 -6.31 22.35
C LEU A 423 -1.92 -6.35 22.37
N SER A 424 -2.56 -5.31 22.91
CA SER A 424 -4.04 -5.25 22.98
C SER A 424 -4.71 -4.74 21.69
N TYR A 425 -3.96 -4.06 20.78
CA TYR A 425 -4.51 -3.45 19.58
C TYR A 425 -3.55 -3.50 18.37
N PRO A 426 -3.27 -4.68 17.80
CA PRO A 426 -2.30 -4.83 16.70
C PRO A 426 -2.60 -3.95 15.47
N ARG A 427 -3.89 -3.67 15.20
CA ARG A 427 -4.29 -2.76 14.12
C ARG A 427 -3.86 -1.31 14.37
N ARG A 428 -3.85 -0.86 15.64
CA ARG A 428 -3.43 0.51 15.99
C ARG A 428 -1.94 0.70 15.77
N ALA A 429 -1.14 -0.26 16.19
CA ALA A 429 0.30 -0.26 15.94
C ALA A 429 0.61 -0.21 14.43
N GLN A 430 -0.13 -0.97 13.62
CA GLN A 430 0.01 -0.96 12.15
C GLN A 430 -0.30 0.42 11.54
N ILE A 431 -1.39 1.08 11.98
CA ILE A 431 -1.75 2.42 11.49
C ILE A 431 -0.66 3.43 11.84
N LEU A 432 -0.22 3.46 13.10
CA LEU A 432 0.82 4.38 13.56
C LEU A 432 2.12 4.18 12.76
N ALA A 433 2.51 2.95 12.62
CA ALA A 433 3.73 2.59 11.94
C ALA A 433 3.65 2.90 10.43
N HIS A 434 2.53 2.63 9.75
CA HIS A 434 2.29 3.01 8.37
C HIS A 434 2.35 4.52 8.18
N THR A 435 1.67 5.27 9.06
CA THR A 435 1.69 6.74 8.99
C THR A 435 3.07 7.32 9.28
N THR A 436 3.82 6.75 10.25
CA THR A 436 5.22 7.11 10.48
C THR A 436 6.06 6.94 9.22
N ALA A 437 5.92 5.80 8.56
CA ALA A 437 6.67 5.51 7.33
C ALA A 437 6.35 6.52 6.22
N MET A 438 5.08 6.85 5.98
CA MET A 438 4.69 7.85 4.99
C MET A 438 5.29 9.22 5.30
N ILE A 439 5.20 9.68 6.55
CA ILE A 439 5.75 10.99 6.97
C ILE A 439 7.27 11.00 6.79
N THR A 440 7.98 10.00 7.32
CA THR A 440 9.44 9.96 7.29
C THR A 440 10.02 9.77 5.89
N GLN A 441 9.27 9.13 4.98
CA GLN A 441 9.67 8.95 3.58
C GLN A 441 9.30 10.14 2.69
N THR A 442 8.49 11.08 3.17
CA THR A 442 8.17 12.30 2.42
C THR A 442 9.44 13.14 2.25
N PRO A 443 9.85 13.47 1.02
CA PRO A 443 11.01 14.31 0.80
C PRO A 443 10.85 15.69 1.47
N VAL A 444 11.89 16.18 2.16
CA VAL A 444 11.85 17.48 2.87
C VAL A 444 11.36 18.61 1.96
N HIS A 445 11.92 18.73 0.74
CA HIS A 445 11.49 19.77 -0.19
C HIS A 445 10.06 19.57 -0.71
N GLY A 446 9.59 18.32 -0.82
CA GLY A 446 8.20 17.99 -1.14
C GLY A 446 7.25 18.44 -0.03
N PHE A 447 7.59 18.13 1.22
CA PHE A 447 6.85 18.62 2.39
C PHE A 447 6.79 20.14 2.41
N VAL A 448 7.94 20.82 2.25
CA VAL A 448 8.00 22.30 2.27
C VAL A 448 7.11 22.91 1.19
N ALA A 449 7.19 22.40 -0.04
CA ALA A 449 6.38 22.88 -1.15
C ALA A 449 4.88 22.71 -0.86
N GLY A 450 4.46 21.53 -0.38
CA GLY A 450 3.06 21.24 -0.03
C GLY A 450 2.57 22.07 1.17
N ALA A 451 3.39 22.21 2.22
CA ALA A 451 3.04 22.98 3.41
C ALA A 451 2.74 24.46 3.09
N ARG A 452 3.43 25.05 2.12
CA ARG A 452 3.17 26.42 1.66
C ARG A 452 1.76 26.61 1.12
N ALA A 453 1.17 25.59 0.47
CA ALA A 453 -0.22 25.65 0.01
C ALA A 453 -1.24 25.76 1.15
N LEU A 454 -0.87 25.35 2.37
CA LEU A 454 -1.75 25.38 3.55
C LEU A 454 -1.61 26.66 4.40
N GLN A 455 -0.61 27.50 4.13
CA GLN A 455 -0.33 28.65 4.97
C GLN A 455 -1.33 29.78 4.82
N ASN A 456 -1.72 30.09 3.59
CA ASN A 456 -2.51 31.27 3.32
C ASN A 456 -3.47 31.02 2.15
N TYR A 457 -4.64 30.47 2.46
CA TYR A 457 -5.74 30.33 1.50
C TYR A 457 -7.06 30.70 2.14
N ASP A 458 -8.00 31.22 1.33
CA ASP A 458 -9.35 31.53 1.74
C ASP A 458 -10.34 31.23 0.60
N LEU A 459 -10.80 29.97 0.54
CA LEU A 459 -11.74 29.50 -0.48
C LEU A 459 -13.13 30.14 -0.38
N LEU A 460 -13.42 30.87 0.71
CA LEU A 460 -14.69 31.57 0.89
C LEU A 460 -14.74 32.87 0.08
N THR A 461 -13.59 33.39 -0.33
CA THR A 461 -13.47 34.61 -1.15
C THR A 461 -13.12 34.26 -2.61
N PRO A 462 -13.45 35.14 -3.58
CA PRO A 462 -12.87 35.06 -4.92
C PRO A 462 -11.34 35.08 -4.86
N ALA A 463 -10.67 34.44 -5.80
CA ALA A 463 -9.20 34.30 -5.82
C ALA A 463 -8.58 33.53 -4.63
N GLY A 464 -9.38 32.93 -3.76
CA GLY A 464 -8.93 32.27 -2.53
C GLY A 464 -8.13 30.96 -2.73
N CYS A 465 -8.04 30.45 -3.97
CA CYS A 465 -7.22 29.29 -4.32
C CYS A 465 -5.73 29.63 -4.54
N GLY A 466 -5.36 30.90 -4.53
CA GLY A 466 -3.98 31.35 -4.76
C GLY A 466 -3.70 31.78 -6.22
N ASP A 467 -4.74 32.03 -7.00
CA ASP A 467 -4.67 32.72 -8.30
C ASP A 467 -5.89 33.63 -8.49
N ASP A 468 -5.78 34.62 -9.38
CA ASP A 468 -6.82 35.63 -9.66
C ASP A 468 -7.88 35.12 -10.68
N SER A 469 -7.89 33.83 -11.03
CA SER A 469 -8.77 33.29 -12.08
C SER A 469 -10.22 33.08 -11.65
N HIS A 470 -10.53 33.17 -10.34
CA HIS A 470 -11.87 32.94 -9.80
C HIS A 470 -12.58 34.22 -9.40
N VAL A 471 -13.79 34.35 -9.91
CA VAL A 471 -14.70 35.47 -9.60
C VAL A 471 -15.68 35.13 -8.46
N GLU A 472 -15.73 33.90 -7.99
CA GLU A 472 -16.71 33.43 -6.99
C GLU A 472 -16.01 32.62 -5.87
N GLY A 473 -16.41 32.83 -4.62
CA GLY A 473 -16.01 31.97 -3.50
C GLY A 473 -16.76 30.64 -3.48
N LEU A 474 -16.25 29.67 -2.71
CA LEU A 474 -16.73 28.29 -2.61
C LEU A 474 -18.25 28.17 -2.45
N LEU A 475 -18.85 28.91 -1.51
CA LEU A 475 -20.28 28.79 -1.23
C LEU A 475 -21.15 29.26 -2.42
N SER A 476 -20.71 30.26 -3.16
CA SER A 476 -21.39 30.73 -4.39
C SER A 476 -21.31 29.68 -5.48
N VAL A 477 -20.13 29.05 -5.67
CA VAL A 477 -19.95 27.97 -6.63
C VAL A 477 -20.82 26.76 -6.26
N CYS A 478 -20.82 26.32 -4.99
CA CYS A 478 -21.66 25.22 -4.51
C CYS A 478 -23.15 25.48 -4.77
N LYS A 479 -23.64 26.72 -4.47
CA LYS A 479 -25.02 27.11 -4.76
C LYS A 479 -25.34 27.06 -6.26
N ARG A 480 -24.48 27.67 -7.08
CA ARG A 480 -24.70 27.78 -8.54
C ARG A 480 -24.68 26.41 -9.23
N THR A 481 -23.76 25.55 -8.83
CA THR A 481 -23.61 24.21 -9.46
C THR A 481 -24.62 23.19 -8.91
N GLY A 482 -25.11 23.38 -7.68
CA GLY A 482 -25.90 22.38 -6.98
C GLY A 482 -25.12 21.13 -6.61
N THR A 483 -23.79 21.10 -6.82
CA THR A 483 -22.94 19.93 -6.54
C THR A 483 -23.02 19.56 -5.07
N PRO A 484 -23.41 18.33 -4.72
CA PRO A 484 -23.45 17.86 -3.34
C PRO A 484 -22.05 17.83 -2.73
N VAL A 485 -21.89 18.39 -1.53
CA VAL A 485 -20.66 18.41 -0.75
C VAL A 485 -20.88 17.74 0.59
N LEU A 486 -20.11 16.69 0.89
CA LEU A 486 -20.05 16.03 2.19
C LEU A 486 -18.75 16.46 2.89
N LEU A 487 -18.89 17.10 4.04
CA LEU A 487 -17.79 17.45 4.93
C LEU A 487 -17.71 16.37 6.03
N VAL A 488 -16.54 15.76 6.22
CA VAL A 488 -16.36 14.69 7.22
C VAL A 488 -15.26 15.09 8.18
N ALA A 489 -15.45 14.87 9.48
CA ALA A 489 -14.39 15.09 10.45
C ALA A 489 -14.32 13.93 11.47
N GLY A 490 -13.11 13.59 11.90
CA GLY A 490 -12.92 12.78 13.10
C GLY A 490 -13.25 13.57 14.36
N ALA A 491 -14.02 12.96 15.28
CA ALA A 491 -14.46 13.64 16.51
C ALA A 491 -13.31 14.16 17.39
N ASN A 492 -12.13 13.53 17.26
CA ASN A 492 -10.93 13.86 18.04
C ASN A 492 -9.95 14.82 17.32
N ASP A 493 -10.31 15.36 16.16
CA ASP A 493 -9.44 16.25 15.37
C ASP A 493 -9.57 17.73 15.72
N GLY A 494 -9.38 18.03 16.98
CA GLY A 494 -9.33 19.41 17.48
C GLY A 494 -10.60 20.21 17.20
N ALA A 495 -10.46 21.36 16.56
CA ALA A 495 -11.59 22.25 16.22
C ALA A 495 -12.26 21.90 14.88
N LEU A 496 -11.73 20.99 14.07
CA LEU A 496 -12.23 20.73 12.73
C LEU A 496 -13.68 20.19 12.70
N PRO A 497 -14.16 19.35 13.63
CA PRO A 497 -15.57 18.97 13.68
C PRO A 497 -16.53 20.15 13.70
N ASP A 498 -16.26 21.14 14.55
CA ASP A 498 -17.11 22.33 14.67
C ASP A 498 -16.94 23.26 13.46
N THR A 499 -15.71 23.46 13.00
CA THR A 499 -15.42 24.26 11.78
C THR A 499 -16.18 23.71 10.56
N LEU A 500 -16.23 22.38 10.37
CA LEU A 500 -16.95 21.78 9.25
C LEU A 500 -18.48 21.82 9.42
N ARG A 501 -18.98 21.74 10.66
CA ARG A 501 -20.42 21.97 10.92
C ARG A 501 -20.83 23.40 10.57
N GLU A 502 -20.04 24.40 10.98
CA GLU A 502 -20.29 25.82 10.68
C GLU A 502 -20.22 26.08 9.17
N LEU A 503 -19.26 25.49 8.46
CA LEU A 503 -19.17 25.60 7.01
C LEU A 503 -20.40 24.98 6.32
N ALA A 504 -20.85 23.80 6.75
CA ALA A 504 -22.05 23.15 6.22
C ALA A 504 -23.31 24.01 6.46
N GLN A 505 -23.45 24.56 7.68
CA GLN A 505 -24.57 25.47 8.02
C GLN A 505 -24.54 26.73 7.17
N SER A 506 -23.37 27.32 6.96
CA SER A 506 -23.19 28.50 6.11
C SER A 506 -23.56 28.20 4.65
N GLY A 507 -23.16 27.02 4.14
CA GLY A 507 -23.57 26.53 2.82
C GLY A 507 -25.10 26.41 2.70
N LEU A 508 -25.74 25.75 3.67
CA LEU A 508 -27.20 25.60 3.69
C LEU A 508 -27.94 26.92 3.72
N LYS A 509 -27.45 27.89 4.49
CA LYS A 509 -28.05 29.25 4.57
C LYS A 509 -28.06 29.96 3.22
N VAL A 510 -27.08 29.75 2.38
CA VAL A 510 -27.03 30.31 1.03
C VAL A 510 -27.71 29.47 -0.04
N GLY A 511 -28.21 28.28 0.33
CA GLY A 511 -28.89 27.34 -0.58
C GLY A 511 -27.95 26.38 -1.32
N ALA A 512 -26.73 26.16 -0.82
CA ALA A 512 -25.83 25.13 -1.33
C ALA A 512 -26.20 23.75 -0.76
N ASN A 513 -25.99 22.69 -1.54
CA ASN A 513 -26.19 21.30 -1.12
C ASN A 513 -24.97 20.80 -0.34
N MET A 514 -24.86 21.19 0.93
CA MET A 514 -23.70 20.91 1.76
C MET A 514 -24.15 20.32 3.10
N ARG A 515 -23.50 19.23 3.56
CA ARG A 515 -23.77 18.62 4.85
C ARG A 515 -22.47 18.17 5.52
N SER A 516 -22.51 17.96 6.84
CA SER A 516 -21.38 17.47 7.62
C SER A 516 -21.72 16.17 8.37
N GLU A 517 -20.73 15.31 8.52
CA GLU A 517 -20.78 14.06 9.29
C GLU A 517 -19.54 13.98 10.19
N ILE A 518 -19.75 13.50 11.42
CA ILE A 518 -18.66 13.34 12.38
C ILE A 518 -18.47 11.85 12.65
N ILE A 519 -17.22 11.41 12.59
CA ILE A 519 -16.84 10.02 12.84
C ILE A 519 -16.37 9.89 14.30
N ALA A 520 -17.15 9.16 15.10
CA ALA A 520 -16.82 8.93 16.51
C ALA A 520 -15.46 8.23 16.63
N ASP A 521 -14.72 8.56 17.68
CA ASP A 521 -13.41 8.00 18.04
C ASP A 521 -12.32 8.14 16.97
N ALA A 522 -12.58 8.84 15.86
CA ALA A 522 -11.62 9.10 14.80
C ALA A 522 -10.82 10.37 15.08
N GLY A 523 -9.56 10.36 14.62
CA GLY A 523 -8.68 11.53 14.54
C GLY A 523 -8.64 12.14 13.15
N HIS A 524 -7.46 12.65 12.76
CA HIS A 524 -7.25 13.42 11.52
C HIS A 524 -7.36 12.61 10.22
N LEU A 525 -7.19 11.30 10.27
CA LEU A 525 -7.29 10.42 9.10
C LEU A 525 -8.35 9.33 9.34
N PRO A 526 -9.65 9.69 9.38
CA PRO A 526 -10.72 8.78 9.79
C PRO A 526 -10.89 7.57 8.88
N MET A 527 -10.47 7.64 7.60
CA MET A 527 -10.46 6.50 6.69
C MET A 527 -9.39 5.47 7.04
N MET A 528 -8.40 5.84 7.86
CA MET A 528 -7.34 4.94 8.34
C MET A 528 -7.66 4.37 9.72
N ASP A 529 -7.98 5.21 10.71
CA ASP A 529 -8.20 4.76 12.09
C ASP A 529 -9.61 4.20 12.35
N GLN A 530 -10.63 4.72 11.67
CA GLN A 530 -12.03 4.28 11.77
C GLN A 530 -12.66 4.00 10.39
N PRO A 531 -12.08 3.11 9.54
CA PRO A 531 -12.53 2.91 8.15
C PRO A 531 -13.97 2.42 8.05
N GLY A 532 -14.44 1.55 8.96
CA GLY A 532 -15.84 1.07 8.96
C GLY A 532 -16.84 2.20 9.20
N PRO A 533 -16.74 2.96 10.31
CA PRO A 533 -17.56 4.15 10.55
C PRO A 533 -17.48 5.20 9.44
N TRP A 534 -16.28 5.44 8.88
CA TRP A 534 -16.11 6.37 7.75
C TRP A 534 -16.89 5.87 6.51
N LEU A 535 -16.74 4.61 6.12
CA LEU A 535 -17.47 4.00 5.01
C LEU A 535 -18.98 4.05 5.22
N ALA A 536 -19.45 3.84 6.44
CA ALA A 536 -20.90 3.90 6.77
C ALA A 536 -21.50 5.30 6.51
N LYS A 537 -20.69 6.38 6.53
CA LYS A 537 -21.13 7.74 6.24
C LYS A 537 -20.91 8.12 4.77
N VAL A 538 -19.81 7.70 4.18
CA VAL A 538 -19.40 8.10 2.84
C VAL A 538 -20.10 7.27 1.75
N MET A 539 -20.22 5.95 1.90
CA MET A 539 -20.83 5.09 0.87
C MET A 539 -22.29 5.47 0.54
N PRO A 540 -23.19 5.76 1.50
CA PRO A 540 -24.54 6.22 1.17
C PRO A 540 -24.56 7.55 0.40
N PHE A 541 -23.63 8.46 0.70
CA PHE A 541 -23.48 9.71 -0.05
C PHE A 541 -23.02 9.47 -1.48
N LEU A 542 -22.10 8.56 -1.69
CA LEU A 542 -21.62 8.18 -3.02
C LEU A 542 -22.69 7.44 -3.83
N SER A 543 -23.52 6.61 -3.19
CA SER A 543 -24.52 5.76 -3.87
C SER A 543 -25.78 6.52 -4.30
N ASN A 544 -26.06 7.71 -3.76
CA ASN A 544 -27.21 8.50 -4.15
C ASN A 544 -27.16 8.83 -5.65
N GLY A 545 -28.06 8.25 -6.46
CA GLY A 545 -28.13 8.43 -7.92
C GLY A 545 -27.34 7.42 -8.76
N VAL A 546 -26.77 6.38 -8.15
CA VAL A 546 -26.30 5.19 -8.89
C VAL A 546 -27.49 4.23 -9.02
N PRO A 547 -27.89 3.78 -10.23
CA PRO A 547 -28.92 2.76 -10.37
C PRO A 547 -28.49 1.49 -9.61
N GLN A 548 -29.32 1.02 -8.69
CA GLN A 548 -29.14 -0.33 -8.12
C GLN A 548 -29.46 -1.33 -9.22
N GLN A 549 -28.45 -2.08 -9.67
CA GLN A 549 -28.62 -3.23 -10.55
C GLN A 549 -28.98 -4.48 -9.76
#